data_9380eed6b257888f417056fe84be7fb6
#
_entry.id   9380eed6b257888f417056fe84be7fb6
#
_cell.length_a   1.000
_cell.length_b   1.000
_cell.length_c   1.000
_cell.angle_alpha   90.00
_cell.angle_beta   90.00
_cell.angle_gamma   90.00
#
_symmetry.space_group_name_H-M   'P 1'
#
loop_
_entity.id
_entity.type
_entity.pdbx_description
1 polymer ?
#
loop_
_entity_poly.entity_id
_entity_poly.type
_entity_poly.pdbx_seq_one_letter_code
_entity_poly.pdbx_strand_id
1 'polypeptide(L)'
;MSLPAGLEHYRTPAEVLAALPAHDGTLPEFFTSRVAFDASRLFIISPGRAWNYGEFAQRIERAAAALSVRGVREGDRVAVMAGNGEWHVMLLFALARLCAVLVPVNPDFGVEEARYVLCHAEVVGVACAAETIATAREACEGMAVAPWFVTVGDDASTGCTSTLEADMAASADDAAPNRATPDATIAIIYTSGTTGFPKGVMHSQRTFCLSGERHLERCWLQPEGRMLCVLPMFHLNSLFYSIAATVAAGASLVVAERFSASRFWQLAAETGATHTSLLMAAATILARRPRSEYVLDHRLAVIVGSPVTREIAAAFLDEFGVKRMVEGFGMTEIPGAFGVPMDSPQTFGSMGRPGLHPDHSRPWTQARVVSENNDDVPDEEDGELLVRVPTLMQGYFRDPAQTAESFHQGWFRTGDLVRRHADGTFSFVARKKDIIRRRGENIAGPEIDRVLGSHPAVAQAAAIGVPADVGEEEVLAAVVLRPGESATAVDLREWCAARLAAFKVPRYIAFVDSLPHTPTHKLAKHVLKKDPNLRASAIDTERKPEACN
;
A
#
# COMPACT_ATOMS: atom_id res chain seq x y z
N MET A 1 -25.98 -6.87 -12.37
CA MET A 1 -26.18 -7.27 -10.97
C MET A 1 -26.54 -6.04 -10.16
N SER A 2 -27.20 -6.15 -9.00
CA SER A 2 -27.60 -5.00 -8.18
C SER A 2 -26.51 -4.70 -7.15
N LEU A 3 -26.37 -3.42 -6.79
CA LEU A 3 -25.52 -3.01 -5.68
C LEU A 3 -25.97 -3.63 -4.35
N PRO A 4 -25.08 -3.74 -3.36
CA PRO A 4 -25.44 -4.13 -2.00
C PRO A 4 -26.53 -3.22 -1.42
N ALA A 5 -27.38 -3.77 -0.54
CA ALA A 5 -28.44 -3.01 0.13
C ALA A 5 -27.89 -1.79 0.85
N GLY A 6 -28.53 -0.64 0.63
CA GLY A 6 -28.11 0.67 1.14
C GLY A 6 -27.16 1.44 0.24
N LEU A 7 -26.73 0.90 -0.90
CA LEU A 7 -25.90 1.57 -1.89
C LEU A 7 -26.61 1.77 -3.24
N GLU A 8 -27.89 1.43 -3.34
CA GLU A 8 -28.68 1.48 -4.58
C GLU A 8 -28.75 2.88 -5.20
N HIS A 9 -28.53 3.92 -4.38
CA HIS A 9 -28.54 5.30 -4.79
C HIS A 9 -27.17 5.81 -5.32
N TYR A 10 -26.12 4.95 -5.30
CA TYR A 10 -24.81 5.35 -5.79
C TYR A 10 -24.83 5.45 -7.31
N ARG A 11 -24.29 6.58 -7.82
CA ARG A 11 -24.00 6.72 -9.25
C ARG A 11 -22.87 5.77 -9.63
N THR A 12 -22.92 5.27 -10.85
CA THR A 12 -21.80 4.50 -11.41
C THR A 12 -20.54 5.36 -11.52
N PRO A 13 -19.36 4.79 -11.46
CA PRO A 13 -18.10 5.52 -11.66
C PRO A 13 -18.07 6.32 -12.97
N ALA A 14 -18.64 5.78 -14.04
CA ALA A 14 -18.75 6.48 -15.33
C ALA A 14 -19.64 7.74 -15.23
N GLU A 15 -20.78 7.65 -14.54
CA GLU A 15 -21.66 8.81 -14.31
C GLU A 15 -21.00 9.88 -13.41
N VAL A 16 -20.23 9.45 -12.40
CA VAL A 16 -19.46 10.37 -11.56
C VAL A 16 -18.43 11.13 -12.40
N LEU A 17 -17.62 10.43 -13.21
CA LEU A 17 -16.63 11.06 -14.06
C LEU A 17 -17.24 11.95 -15.13
N ALA A 18 -18.35 11.52 -15.74
CA ALA A 18 -19.04 12.31 -16.76
C ALA A 18 -19.63 13.62 -16.23
N ALA A 19 -19.93 13.69 -14.94
CA ALA A 19 -20.42 14.90 -14.29
C ALA A 19 -19.32 15.91 -13.94
N LEU A 20 -18.05 15.50 -14.00
CA LEU A 20 -16.90 16.32 -13.63
C LEU A 20 -16.18 16.84 -14.89
N PRO A 21 -15.61 18.06 -14.84
CA PRO A 21 -14.80 18.55 -15.95
C PRO A 21 -13.61 17.63 -16.26
N ALA A 22 -13.32 17.48 -17.55
CA ALA A 22 -12.16 16.72 -18.01
C ALA A 22 -10.84 17.39 -17.59
N HIS A 23 -9.75 16.62 -17.60
CA HIS A 23 -8.41 17.09 -17.33
C HIS A 23 -7.43 16.50 -18.35
N ASP A 24 -6.23 17.09 -18.48
CA ASP A 24 -5.19 16.71 -19.46
C ASP A 24 -4.27 15.56 -19.00
N GLY A 25 -4.49 15.03 -17.79
CA GLY A 25 -3.65 13.99 -17.17
C GLY A 25 -2.49 14.55 -16.34
N THR A 26 -2.45 15.88 -16.12
CA THR A 26 -1.55 16.51 -15.14
C THR A 26 -2.25 16.69 -13.80
N LEU A 27 -1.48 16.69 -12.69
CA LEU A 27 -2.06 16.92 -11.36
C LEU A 27 -2.64 18.31 -11.17
N PRO A 28 -1.98 19.39 -11.63
CA PRO A 28 -2.58 20.73 -11.55
C PRO A 28 -3.95 20.80 -12.23
N GLU A 29 -4.07 20.28 -13.45
CA GLU A 29 -5.35 20.31 -14.17
C GLU A 29 -6.37 19.36 -13.55
N PHE A 30 -5.93 18.18 -13.09
CA PHE A 30 -6.78 17.24 -12.36
C PHE A 30 -7.42 17.87 -11.14
N PHE A 31 -6.67 18.68 -10.36
CA PHE A 31 -7.20 19.38 -9.19
C PHE A 31 -8.04 20.59 -9.58
N THR A 32 -7.54 21.42 -10.51
CA THR A 32 -8.21 22.66 -10.96
C THR A 32 -9.57 22.36 -11.58
N SER A 33 -9.72 21.25 -12.31
CA SER A 33 -11.00 20.81 -12.85
C SER A 33 -12.03 20.54 -11.74
N ARG A 34 -11.64 20.11 -10.55
CA ARG A 34 -12.52 19.92 -9.38
C ARG A 34 -12.85 21.24 -8.69
N VAL A 35 -11.91 22.17 -8.66
CA VAL A 35 -12.18 23.57 -8.22
C VAL A 35 -13.20 24.21 -9.14
N ALA A 36 -13.08 24.04 -10.46
CA ALA A 36 -14.02 24.56 -11.45
C ALA A 36 -15.43 23.93 -11.31
N PHE A 37 -15.52 22.68 -10.86
CA PHE A 37 -16.79 22.02 -10.59
C PHE A 37 -17.50 22.61 -9.37
N ASP A 38 -16.81 22.72 -8.24
CA ASP A 38 -17.32 23.34 -7.01
C ASP A 38 -16.18 23.70 -6.05
N ALA A 39 -15.72 24.95 -6.12
CA ALA A 39 -14.66 25.47 -5.26
C ALA A 39 -15.02 25.48 -3.77
N SER A 40 -16.32 25.57 -3.42
CA SER A 40 -16.79 25.65 -2.05
C SER A 40 -16.88 24.28 -1.36
N ARG A 41 -16.82 23.19 -2.12
CA ARG A 41 -16.91 21.83 -1.59
C ARG A 41 -15.73 21.54 -0.68
N LEU A 42 -16.02 20.89 0.45
CA LEU A 42 -15.01 20.45 1.40
C LEU A 42 -14.08 19.42 0.76
N PHE A 43 -12.78 19.67 0.81
CA PHE A 43 -11.75 18.79 0.24
C PHE A 43 -10.98 18.01 1.31
N ILE A 44 -10.31 18.70 2.24
CA ILE A 44 -9.54 18.06 3.31
C ILE A 44 -10.17 18.36 4.67
N ILE A 45 -10.26 17.29 5.47
CA ILE A 45 -10.62 17.33 6.88
C ILE A 45 -9.47 16.69 7.64
N SER A 46 -8.77 17.47 8.47
CA SER A 46 -7.73 17.00 9.39
C SER A 46 -8.03 17.51 10.81
N PRO A 47 -7.37 17.00 11.86
CA PRO A 47 -7.62 17.44 13.23
C PRO A 47 -7.52 18.96 13.37
N GLY A 48 -8.62 19.60 13.80
CA GLY A 48 -8.70 21.06 14.01
C GLY A 48 -8.73 21.91 12.75
N ARG A 49 -8.69 21.33 11.54
CA ARG A 49 -8.62 22.05 10.26
C ARG A 49 -9.50 21.42 9.19
N ALA A 50 -10.10 22.28 8.36
CA ALA A 50 -10.81 21.85 7.18
C ALA A 50 -10.61 22.88 6.05
N TRP A 51 -10.45 22.39 4.83
CA TRP A 51 -10.21 23.20 3.65
C TRP A 51 -11.17 22.80 2.55
N ASN A 52 -11.81 23.78 1.91
CA ASN A 52 -12.51 23.51 0.66
C ASN A 52 -11.55 23.44 -0.54
N TYR A 53 -12.05 23.01 -1.70
CA TYR A 53 -11.22 22.87 -2.90
C TYR A 53 -10.58 24.21 -3.32
N GLY A 54 -11.32 25.33 -3.24
CA GLY A 54 -10.80 26.65 -3.62
C GLY A 54 -9.71 27.14 -2.67
N GLU A 55 -9.92 27.01 -1.36
CA GLU A 55 -8.92 27.37 -0.34
C GLU A 55 -7.66 26.51 -0.48
N PHE A 56 -7.83 25.20 -0.71
CA PHE A 56 -6.69 24.32 -0.84
C PHE A 56 -5.92 24.56 -2.15
N ALA A 57 -6.59 24.94 -3.23
CA ALA A 57 -5.92 25.37 -4.46
C ALA A 57 -4.99 26.56 -4.22
N GLN A 58 -5.45 27.56 -3.46
CA GLN A 58 -4.60 28.72 -3.09
C GLN A 58 -3.39 28.28 -2.26
N ARG A 59 -3.55 27.31 -1.36
CA ARG A 59 -2.43 26.78 -0.58
C ARG A 59 -1.41 26.04 -1.47
N ILE A 60 -1.87 25.24 -2.43
CA ILE A 60 -1.01 24.58 -3.43
C ILE A 60 -0.21 25.63 -4.22
N GLU A 61 -0.84 26.69 -4.69
CA GLU A 61 -0.18 27.78 -5.42
C GLU A 61 0.91 28.46 -4.58
N ARG A 62 0.61 28.81 -3.32
CA ARG A 62 1.57 29.41 -2.39
C ARG A 62 2.72 28.45 -2.06
N ALA A 63 2.43 27.18 -1.86
CA ALA A 63 3.49 26.18 -1.64
C ALA A 63 4.39 26.03 -2.87
N ALA A 64 3.82 26.04 -4.08
CA ALA A 64 4.62 26.01 -5.31
C ALA A 64 5.49 27.26 -5.47
N ALA A 65 4.96 28.45 -5.14
CA ALA A 65 5.73 29.70 -5.12
C ALA A 65 6.89 29.63 -4.12
N ALA A 66 6.63 29.21 -2.88
CA ALA A 66 7.64 29.06 -1.84
C ALA A 66 8.77 28.07 -2.27
N LEU A 67 8.40 26.94 -2.86
CA LEU A 67 9.35 25.97 -3.39
C LEU A 67 10.17 26.54 -4.55
N SER A 68 9.54 27.31 -5.46
CA SER A 68 10.23 27.98 -6.57
C SER A 68 11.24 29.03 -6.07
N VAL A 69 10.89 29.82 -5.06
CA VAL A 69 11.78 30.80 -4.40
C VAL A 69 12.96 30.10 -3.73
N ARG A 70 12.76 28.89 -3.18
CA ARG A 70 13.85 28.03 -2.66
C ARG A 70 14.72 27.41 -3.75
N GLY A 71 14.43 27.66 -5.02
CA GLY A 71 15.21 27.19 -6.16
C GLY A 71 14.85 25.79 -6.64
N VAL A 72 13.70 25.22 -6.23
CA VAL A 72 13.23 23.93 -6.75
C VAL A 72 12.94 24.05 -8.24
N ARG A 73 13.49 23.13 -9.01
CA ARG A 73 13.43 23.09 -10.47
C ARG A 73 12.83 21.76 -10.95
N GLU A 74 12.56 21.71 -12.23
CA GLU A 74 12.15 20.48 -12.91
C GLU A 74 13.14 19.34 -12.64
N GLY A 75 12.60 18.16 -12.29
CA GLY A 75 13.37 16.97 -11.97
C GLY A 75 13.98 16.95 -10.57
N ASP A 76 13.93 18.05 -9.80
CA ASP A 76 14.40 18.05 -8.41
C ASP A 76 13.53 17.17 -7.51
N ARG A 77 14.14 16.54 -6.51
CA ARG A 77 13.48 15.66 -5.54
C ARG A 77 13.41 16.37 -4.21
N VAL A 78 12.18 16.46 -3.67
CA VAL A 78 11.92 17.00 -2.34
C VAL A 78 11.33 15.89 -1.48
N ALA A 79 11.99 15.60 -0.36
CA ALA A 79 11.51 14.59 0.58
C ALA A 79 10.48 15.19 1.53
N VAL A 80 9.54 14.31 1.97
CA VAL A 80 8.63 14.57 3.09
C VAL A 80 8.84 13.48 4.12
N MET A 81 9.40 13.85 5.28
CA MET A 81 9.66 12.96 6.41
C MET A 81 8.83 13.41 7.62
N ALA A 82 7.54 13.11 7.56
CA ALA A 82 6.54 13.52 8.55
C ALA A 82 5.41 12.50 8.64
N GLY A 83 4.68 12.50 9.74
CA GLY A 83 3.43 11.76 9.89
C GLY A 83 2.36 12.22 8.89
N ASN A 84 1.20 11.57 8.86
CA ASN A 84 0.12 11.95 7.97
C ASN A 84 -0.34 13.40 8.22
N GLY A 85 -0.59 14.13 7.14
CA GLY A 85 -1.10 15.49 7.20
C GLY A 85 -1.40 16.06 5.82
N GLU A 86 -2.10 17.19 5.78
CA GLU A 86 -2.45 17.89 4.54
C GLU A 86 -1.21 18.33 3.74
N TRP A 87 -0.06 18.52 4.38
CA TRP A 87 1.22 18.84 3.72
C TRP A 87 1.66 17.82 2.69
N HIS A 88 1.36 16.52 2.89
CA HIS A 88 1.66 15.51 1.86
C HIS A 88 0.87 15.76 0.57
N VAL A 89 -0.41 16.10 0.70
CA VAL A 89 -1.28 16.43 -0.43
C VAL A 89 -0.83 17.72 -1.08
N MET A 90 -0.62 18.77 -0.28
CA MET A 90 -0.22 20.10 -0.74
C MET A 90 1.12 20.05 -1.50
N LEU A 91 2.14 19.39 -0.91
CA LEU A 91 3.45 19.28 -1.54
C LEU A 91 3.43 18.41 -2.80
N LEU A 92 2.64 17.33 -2.84
CA LEU A 92 2.48 16.51 -4.03
C LEU A 92 1.99 17.35 -5.22
N PHE A 93 0.95 18.16 -5.04
CA PHE A 93 0.41 19.00 -6.11
C PHE A 93 1.30 20.22 -6.43
N ALA A 94 1.93 20.82 -5.41
CA ALA A 94 2.86 21.94 -5.61
C ALA A 94 4.10 21.52 -6.39
N LEU A 95 4.70 20.36 -6.06
CA LEU A 95 5.84 19.80 -6.78
C LEU A 95 5.45 19.37 -8.20
N ALA A 96 4.28 18.75 -8.38
CA ALA A 96 3.78 18.39 -9.70
C ALA A 96 3.67 19.60 -10.64
N ARG A 97 3.23 20.76 -10.14
CA ARG A 97 3.20 22.02 -10.89
C ARG A 97 4.57 22.46 -11.39
N LEU A 98 5.61 22.22 -10.59
CA LEU A 98 7.00 22.56 -10.92
C LEU A 98 7.71 21.48 -11.75
N CYS A 99 7.07 20.37 -12.10
CA CYS A 99 7.70 19.14 -12.60
C CYS A 99 8.80 18.60 -11.67
N ALA A 100 8.68 18.84 -10.36
CA ALA A 100 9.55 18.29 -9.34
C ALA A 100 8.93 17.05 -8.70
N VAL A 101 9.72 16.27 -7.97
CA VAL A 101 9.39 14.93 -7.55
C VAL A 101 9.25 14.83 -6.04
N LEU A 102 8.14 14.32 -5.56
CA LEU A 102 7.94 13.97 -4.15
C LEU A 102 8.68 12.68 -3.81
N VAL A 103 9.42 12.68 -2.70
CA VAL A 103 10.03 11.49 -2.09
C VAL A 103 9.43 11.31 -0.69
N PRO A 104 8.35 10.54 -0.54
CA PRO A 104 7.78 10.30 0.77
C PRO A 104 8.66 9.32 1.55
N VAL A 105 9.03 9.71 2.78
CA VAL A 105 9.93 8.97 3.65
C VAL A 105 9.20 8.58 4.94
N ASN A 106 9.39 7.35 5.37
CA ASN A 106 8.84 6.89 6.65
C ASN A 106 9.44 7.72 7.80
N PRO A 107 8.63 8.43 8.61
CA PRO A 107 9.11 9.23 9.73
C PRO A 107 9.75 8.39 10.86
N ASP A 108 9.43 7.09 10.93
CA ASP A 108 9.98 6.17 11.93
C ASP A 108 11.36 5.60 11.54
N PHE A 109 11.91 5.96 10.37
CA PHE A 109 13.24 5.51 9.97
C PHE A 109 14.32 6.07 10.89
N GLY A 110 15.26 5.19 11.26
CA GLY A 110 16.53 5.61 11.86
C GLY A 110 17.42 6.31 10.84
N VAL A 111 18.55 6.88 11.31
CA VAL A 111 19.48 7.67 10.50
C VAL A 111 19.95 6.91 9.26
N GLU A 112 20.35 5.64 9.39
CA GLU A 112 20.89 4.86 8.27
C GLU A 112 19.85 4.56 7.19
N GLU A 113 18.60 4.25 7.59
CA GLU A 113 17.51 3.98 6.65
C GLU A 113 17.12 5.28 5.92
N ALA A 114 16.98 6.37 6.66
CA ALA A 114 16.72 7.69 6.10
C ALA A 114 17.86 8.13 5.16
N ARG A 115 19.13 7.93 5.57
CA ARG A 115 20.32 8.23 4.77
C ARG A 115 20.27 7.55 3.42
N TYR A 116 19.97 6.24 3.41
CA TYR A 116 19.87 5.51 2.16
C TYR A 116 18.87 6.18 1.20
N VAL A 117 17.64 6.45 1.66
CA VAL A 117 16.58 7.02 0.82
C VAL A 117 16.93 8.43 0.37
N LEU A 118 17.35 9.31 1.29
CA LEU A 118 17.60 10.72 1.01
C LEU A 118 18.82 10.91 0.09
N CYS A 119 19.90 10.16 0.34
CA CYS A 119 21.09 10.19 -0.50
C CYS A 119 20.86 9.54 -1.87
N HIS A 120 20.21 8.37 -1.94
CA HIS A 120 19.92 7.69 -3.20
C HIS A 120 19.01 8.55 -4.09
N ALA A 121 17.99 9.19 -3.50
CA ALA A 121 17.11 10.11 -4.21
C ALA A 121 17.80 11.45 -4.56
N GLU A 122 18.96 11.78 -3.98
CA GLU A 122 19.63 13.09 -4.13
C GLU A 122 18.67 14.25 -3.91
N VAL A 123 18.02 14.27 -2.75
CA VAL A 123 17.02 15.28 -2.45
C VAL A 123 17.68 16.68 -2.32
N VAL A 124 17.03 17.70 -2.91
CA VAL A 124 17.46 19.09 -2.80
C VAL A 124 16.86 19.79 -1.57
N GLY A 125 15.84 19.18 -0.98
CA GLY A 125 15.17 19.70 0.21
C GLY A 125 14.37 18.63 0.95
N VAL A 126 14.16 18.85 2.24
CA VAL A 126 13.40 17.96 3.12
C VAL A 126 12.38 18.77 3.92
N ALA A 127 11.11 18.44 3.75
CA ALA A 127 10.03 18.89 4.61
C ALA A 127 9.86 17.87 5.75
N CYS A 128 10.10 18.29 6.99
CA CYS A 128 10.14 17.42 8.16
C CYS A 128 9.09 17.80 9.19
N ALA A 129 8.60 16.83 9.95
CA ALA A 129 8.00 17.13 11.24
C ALA A 129 9.11 17.54 12.26
N ALA A 130 8.74 18.23 13.33
CA ALA A 130 9.69 18.70 14.34
C ALA A 130 10.51 17.55 14.94
N GLU A 131 9.85 16.40 15.19
CA GLU A 131 10.47 15.21 15.75
C GLU A 131 11.43 14.47 14.81
N THR A 132 11.31 14.64 13.49
CA THR A 132 12.13 13.91 12.51
C THR A 132 13.32 14.73 11.99
N ILE A 133 13.39 16.02 12.30
CA ILE A 133 14.39 16.92 11.71
C ILE A 133 15.83 16.55 12.07
N ALA A 134 16.10 16.14 13.30
CA ALA A 134 17.43 15.74 13.75
C ALA A 134 17.93 14.54 12.94
N THR A 135 17.09 13.49 12.83
CA THR A 135 17.37 12.29 12.04
C THR A 135 17.59 12.63 10.57
N ALA A 136 16.74 13.50 9.98
CA ALA A 136 16.86 13.88 8.58
C ALA A 136 18.15 14.66 8.29
N ARG A 137 18.57 15.55 9.19
CA ARG A 137 19.83 16.32 9.05
C ARG A 137 21.04 15.41 9.12
N GLU A 138 21.12 14.56 10.16
CA GLU A 138 22.21 13.61 10.31
C GLU A 138 22.27 12.62 9.12
N ALA A 139 21.11 12.21 8.63
CA ALA A 139 21.01 11.34 7.45
C ALA A 139 21.56 12.02 6.17
N CYS A 140 21.49 13.34 6.06
CA CYS A 140 22.00 14.10 4.92
C CYS A 140 23.45 14.57 5.08
N GLU A 141 24.11 14.29 6.21
CA GLU A 141 25.53 14.65 6.39
C GLU A 141 26.42 13.96 5.34
N GLY A 142 27.30 14.76 4.72
CA GLY A 142 28.20 14.28 3.68
C GLY A 142 27.60 14.18 2.27
N MET A 143 26.36 14.61 2.05
CA MET A 143 25.81 14.74 0.69
C MET A 143 26.59 15.80 -0.09
N ALA A 144 26.80 15.54 -1.39
CA ALA A 144 27.55 16.46 -2.28
C ALA A 144 26.90 17.86 -2.38
N VAL A 145 25.56 17.90 -2.30
CA VAL A 145 24.77 19.12 -2.21
C VAL A 145 23.93 19.03 -0.95
N ALA A 146 24.13 19.95 -0.02
CA ALA A 146 23.36 19.99 1.21
C ALA A 146 21.91 20.40 0.92
N PRO A 147 20.90 19.59 1.29
CA PRO A 147 19.52 19.96 1.10
C PRO A 147 19.11 21.07 2.09
N TRP A 148 18.11 21.86 1.69
CA TRP A 148 17.43 22.74 2.63
C TRP A 148 16.40 21.96 3.48
N PHE A 149 16.06 22.50 4.66
CA PHE A 149 15.07 21.91 5.57
C PHE A 149 13.99 22.92 5.93
N VAL A 150 12.75 22.47 5.95
CA VAL A 150 11.59 23.21 6.49
C VAL A 150 10.78 22.31 7.39
N THR A 151 10.13 22.88 8.42
CA THR A 151 9.16 22.14 9.20
C THR A 151 7.75 22.22 8.59
N VAL A 152 6.99 21.13 8.74
CA VAL A 152 5.57 21.01 8.42
C VAL A 152 4.81 20.63 9.69
N GLY A 153 3.54 21.00 9.78
CA GLY A 153 2.71 20.81 10.97
C GLY A 153 2.75 21.99 11.93
N ASP A 154 2.13 21.82 13.10
CA ASP A 154 1.87 22.93 14.04
C ASP A 154 3.07 23.29 14.93
N ASP A 155 4.07 22.42 15.05
CA ASP A 155 5.21 22.65 15.91
C ASP A 155 6.36 23.35 15.19
N ALA A 156 6.31 24.68 15.23
CA ALA A 156 7.31 25.55 14.59
C ALA A 156 8.65 25.68 15.39
N SER A 157 8.82 24.96 16.49
CA SER A 157 9.74 25.40 17.55
C SER A 157 11.16 24.84 17.54
N THR A 158 11.54 23.89 16.68
CA THR A 158 12.85 23.22 16.84
C THR A 158 13.65 23.04 15.56
N GLY A 159 14.72 23.82 15.44
CA GLY A 159 15.89 23.44 14.63
C GLY A 159 15.85 23.76 13.13
N CYS A 160 14.73 24.17 12.53
CA CYS A 160 14.69 24.67 11.16
C CYS A 160 14.87 26.18 11.07
N THR A 161 15.37 26.61 9.92
CA THR A 161 15.51 28.05 9.60
C THR A 161 14.16 28.71 9.32
N SER A 162 13.13 27.92 8.92
CA SER A 162 11.77 28.38 8.64
C SER A 162 10.76 27.22 8.70
N THR A 163 9.49 27.57 8.72
CA THR A 163 8.37 26.64 8.51
C THR A 163 7.86 26.79 7.07
N LEU A 164 7.27 25.73 6.52
CA LEU A 164 6.65 25.81 5.20
C LEU A 164 5.56 26.90 5.14
N GLU A 165 4.78 27.05 6.22
CA GLU A 165 3.77 28.11 6.33
C GLU A 165 4.35 29.51 6.28
N ALA A 166 5.49 29.75 6.96
CA ALA A 166 6.17 31.05 6.90
C ALA A 166 6.71 31.35 5.49
N ASP A 167 7.28 30.34 4.82
CA ASP A 167 7.73 30.47 3.44
C ASP A 167 6.59 30.79 2.47
N MET A 168 5.45 30.09 2.63
CA MET A 168 4.24 30.35 1.85
C MET A 168 3.69 31.75 2.07
N ALA A 169 3.78 32.26 3.30
CA ALA A 169 3.37 33.63 3.61
C ALA A 169 4.33 34.67 3.00
N ALA A 170 5.63 34.41 3.05
CA ALA A 170 6.65 35.27 2.46
C ALA A 170 6.60 35.33 0.93
N SER A 171 6.13 34.25 0.28
CA SER A 171 6.02 34.13 -1.17
C SER A 171 4.59 34.35 -1.69
N ALA A 172 3.73 35.01 -0.93
CA ALA A 172 2.31 35.14 -1.26
C ALA A 172 2.04 35.90 -2.58
N ASP A 173 2.92 36.83 -2.95
CA ASP A 173 2.84 37.64 -4.18
C ASP A 173 3.63 37.04 -5.35
N ASP A 174 4.36 35.93 -5.13
CA ASP A 174 5.14 35.25 -6.16
C ASP A 174 4.24 34.31 -6.98
N ALA A 175 4.52 34.21 -8.27
CA ALA A 175 3.85 33.27 -9.17
C ALA A 175 4.75 32.09 -9.51
N ALA A 176 4.32 30.87 -9.18
CA ALA A 176 5.01 29.67 -9.61
C ALA A 176 4.67 29.31 -11.06
N PRO A 177 5.65 28.95 -11.89
CA PRO A 177 5.38 28.45 -13.23
C PRO A 177 4.60 27.13 -13.17
N ASN A 178 3.68 26.93 -14.10
CA ASN A 178 3.10 25.60 -14.34
C ASN A 178 3.90 24.93 -15.47
N ARG A 179 4.71 23.92 -15.12
CA ARG A 179 5.52 23.13 -16.06
C ARG A 179 5.02 21.69 -16.19
N ALA A 180 3.87 21.39 -15.59
CA ALA A 180 3.33 20.04 -15.52
C ALA A 180 3.13 19.42 -16.91
N THR A 181 3.57 18.19 -17.05
CA THR A 181 3.28 17.35 -18.20
C THR A 181 2.81 15.97 -17.72
N PRO A 182 1.90 15.29 -18.45
CA PRO A 182 1.34 14.03 -18.00
C PRO A 182 2.39 12.95 -17.70
N ASP A 183 3.49 12.94 -18.43
CA ASP A 183 4.53 11.92 -18.32
C ASP A 183 5.70 12.33 -17.39
N ALA A 184 5.66 13.54 -16.80
CA ALA A 184 6.62 13.95 -15.79
C ALA A 184 6.50 13.11 -14.52
N THR A 185 7.64 12.67 -13.97
CA THR A 185 7.70 11.94 -12.70
C THR A 185 7.22 12.85 -11.56
N ILE A 186 6.30 12.36 -10.73
CA ILE A 186 5.79 13.10 -9.58
C ILE A 186 6.18 12.50 -8.23
N ALA A 187 6.47 11.21 -8.19
CA ALA A 187 6.83 10.55 -6.95
C ALA A 187 7.84 9.43 -7.19
N ILE A 188 8.74 9.26 -6.22
CA ILE A 188 9.59 8.09 -6.08
C ILE A 188 9.22 7.43 -4.76
N ILE A 189 8.53 6.30 -4.82
CA ILE A 189 8.06 5.56 -3.64
C ILE A 189 9.00 4.40 -3.38
N TYR A 190 9.68 4.43 -2.23
CA TYR A 190 10.60 3.37 -1.87
C TYR A 190 9.89 2.14 -1.31
N THR A 191 10.23 0.98 -1.86
CA THR A 191 9.71 -0.32 -1.42
C THR A 191 10.83 -1.19 -0.87
N SER A 192 10.51 -2.05 0.11
CA SER A 192 11.47 -3.03 0.62
C SER A 192 11.88 -3.99 -0.50
N GLY A 193 13.10 -3.82 -0.99
CA GLY A 193 13.67 -4.67 -2.03
C GLY A 193 13.95 -6.09 -1.53
N THR A 194 13.96 -7.05 -2.45
CA THR A 194 14.36 -8.43 -2.17
C THR A 194 15.88 -8.59 -2.04
N THR A 195 16.63 -7.60 -2.52
CA THR A 195 18.10 -7.55 -2.57
C THR A 195 18.73 -6.93 -1.34
N GLY A 196 17.94 -6.46 -0.37
CA GLY A 196 18.41 -5.87 0.89
C GLY A 196 18.24 -4.35 0.97
N PHE A 197 18.34 -3.62 -0.14
CA PHE A 197 18.12 -2.17 -0.17
C PHE A 197 16.77 -1.83 -0.79
N PRO A 198 16.07 -0.78 -0.29
CA PRO A 198 14.80 -0.31 -0.87
C PRO A 198 14.99 0.16 -2.32
N LYS A 199 14.01 -0.14 -3.18
CA LYS A 199 13.97 0.32 -4.57
C LYS A 199 13.03 1.52 -4.70
N GLY A 200 13.44 2.56 -5.40
CA GLY A 200 12.61 3.73 -5.67
C GLY A 200 11.75 3.54 -6.92
N VAL A 201 10.47 3.31 -6.75
CA VAL A 201 9.50 3.15 -7.85
C VAL A 201 9.05 4.53 -8.34
N MET A 202 9.26 4.84 -9.61
CA MET A 202 8.89 6.12 -10.22
C MET A 202 7.48 6.09 -10.82
N HIS A 203 6.70 7.13 -10.53
CA HIS A 203 5.36 7.31 -11.10
C HIS A 203 5.20 8.67 -11.77
N SER A 204 4.49 8.69 -12.90
CA SER A 204 4.15 9.92 -13.61
C SER A 204 2.88 10.58 -13.06
N GLN A 205 2.64 11.82 -13.48
CA GLN A 205 1.39 12.54 -13.21
C GLN A 205 0.19 11.77 -13.78
N ARG A 206 0.29 11.28 -15.00
CA ARG A 206 -0.71 10.44 -15.66
C ARG A 206 -1.06 9.20 -14.83
N THR A 207 -0.04 8.52 -14.29
CA THR A 207 -0.25 7.32 -13.46
C THR A 207 -1.07 7.65 -12.21
N PHE A 208 -0.85 8.80 -11.59
CA PHE A 208 -1.63 9.22 -10.43
C PHE A 208 -3.10 9.47 -10.80
N CYS A 209 -3.37 10.26 -11.84
CA CYS A 209 -4.73 10.56 -12.29
C CYS A 209 -5.50 9.27 -12.64
N LEU A 210 -4.88 8.40 -13.45
CA LEU A 210 -5.46 7.13 -13.85
C LEU A 210 -5.67 6.18 -12.66
N SER A 211 -4.79 6.19 -11.67
CA SER A 211 -4.96 5.39 -10.44
C SER A 211 -6.16 5.87 -9.63
N GLY A 212 -6.39 7.18 -9.59
CA GLY A 212 -7.57 7.76 -8.95
C GLY A 212 -8.87 7.34 -9.62
N GLU A 213 -8.94 7.46 -10.94
CA GLU A 213 -10.09 7.03 -11.75
C GLU A 213 -10.34 5.52 -11.61
N ARG A 214 -9.27 4.72 -11.63
CA ARG A 214 -9.36 3.28 -11.42
C ARG A 214 -9.84 2.93 -10.01
N HIS A 215 -9.40 3.67 -8.99
CA HIS A 215 -9.84 3.40 -7.62
C HIS A 215 -11.28 3.86 -7.39
N LEU A 216 -11.70 4.94 -8.04
CA LEU A 216 -13.11 5.34 -8.12
C LEU A 216 -13.96 4.20 -8.68
N GLU A 217 -13.54 3.57 -9.80
CA GLU A 217 -14.25 2.42 -10.36
C GLU A 217 -14.33 1.25 -9.36
N ARG A 218 -13.26 1.02 -8.60
CA ARG A 218 -13.20 -0.08 -7.63
C ARG A 218 -14.11 0.11 -6.43
N CYS A 219 -14.23 1.32 -5.88
CA CYS A 219 -14.94 1.56 -4.61
C CYS A 219 -16.21 2.41 -4.75
N TRP A 220 -16.50 2.93 -5.92
CA TRP A 220 -17.67 3.77 -6.22
C TRP A 220 -17.80 4.98 -5.28
N LEU A 221 -16.68 5.63 -4.98
CA LEU A 221 -16.67 6.84 -4.17
C LEU A 221 -17.51 7.94 -4.83
N GLN A 222 -18.48 8.44 -4.10
CA GLN A 222 -19.39 9.50 -4.58
C GLN A 222 -18.79 10.88 -4.30
N PRO A 223 -19.15 11.93 -5.06
CA PRO A 223 -18.71 13.31 -4.79
C PRO A 223 -19.10 13.79 -3.38
N GLU A 224 -20.21 13.32 -2.86
CA GLU A 224 -20.68 13.60 -1.49
C GLU A 224 -20.01 12.72 -0.43
N GLY A 225 -19.21 11.74 -0.88
CA GLY A 225 -18.51 10.79 -0.02
C GLY A 225 -17.28 11.39 0.66
N ARG A 226 -16.82 10.69 1.69
CA ARG A 226 -15.61 11.05 2.44
C ARG A 226 -14.70 9.84 2.58
N MET A 227 -13.51 9.94 2.01
CA MET A 227 -12.47 8.92 2.08
C MET A 227 -11.66 9.11 3.35
N LEU A 228 -11.73 8.17 4.28
CA LEU A 228 -10.91 8.15 5.50
C LEU A 228 -9.54 7.53 5.20
N CYS A 229 -8.49 8.33 5.25
CA CYS A 229 -7.11 7.94 5.08
C CYS A 229 -6.46 7.73 6.45
N VAL A 230 -6.34 6.47 6.88
CA VAL A 230 -5.69 6.06 8.14
C VAL A 230 -4.32 5.41 7.91
N LEU A 231 -4.03 5.03 6.67
CA LEU A 231 -2.76 4.40 6.32
C LEU A 231 -1.67 5.47 6.13
N PRO A 232 -0.38 5.10 6.30
CA PRO A 232 0.71 6.05 6.17
C PRO A 232 0.78 6.68 4.78
N MET A 233 0.90 8.02 4.72
CA MET A 233 0.93 8.78 3.47
C MET A 233 2.28 8.69 2.73
N PHE A 234 3.27 8.03 3.29
CA PHE A 234 4.49 7.68 2.57
C PHE A 234 4.36 6.38 1.74
N HIS A 235 3.21 5.72 1.77
CA HIS A 235 2.93 4.54 0.96
C HIS A 235 1.99 4.83 -0.22
N LEU A 236 2.15 4.02 -1.27
CA LEU A 236 1.32 4.09 -2.47
C LEU A 236 -0.18 4.11 -2.17
N ASN A 237 -0.66 3.28 -1.22
CA ASN A 237 -2.08 3.16 -0.94
C ASN A 237 -2.72 4.51 -0.59
N SER A 238 -2.11 5.27 0.32
CA SER A 238 -2.64 6.59 0.70
C SER A 238 -2.55 7.59 -0.43
N LEU A 239 -1.43 7.64 -1.15
CA LEU A 239 -1.23 8.58 -2.24
C LEU A 239 -2.10 8.26 -3.46
N PHE A 240 -2.00 7.03 -3.99
CA PHE A 240 -2.57 6.65 -5.28
C PHE A 240 -3.98 6.05 -5.19
N TYR A 241 -4.43 5.63 -3.99
CA TYR A 241 -5.80 5.16 -3.82
C TYR A 241 -6.63 6.19 -3.05
N SER A 242 -6.24 6.55 -1.81
CA SER A 242 -7.08 7.45 -1.02
C SER A 242 -7.12 8.88 -1.59
N ILE A 243 -5.96 9.52 -1.77
CA ILE A 243 -5.90 10.91 -2.29
C ILE A 243 -6.38 10.97 -3.74
N ALA A 244 -5.82 10.12 -4.60
CA ALA A 244 -6.15 10.17 -6.03
C ALA A 244 -7.63 9.88 -6.30
N ALA A 245 -8.25 8.89 -5.62
CA ALA A 245 -9.68 8.62 -5.76
C ALA A 245 -10.55 9.77 -5.23
N THR A 246 -10.14 10.41 -4.14
CA THR A 246 -10.84 11.58 -3.61
C THR A 246 -10.91 12.69 -4.66
N VAL A 247 -9.79 13.01 -5.29
CA VAL A 247 -9.75 14.00 -6.37
C VAL A 247 -10.53 13.51 -7.59
N ALA A 248 -10.39 12.23 -7.98
CA ALA A 248 -11.14 11.66 -9.11
C ALA A 248 -12.65 11.82 -8.95
N ALA A 249 -13.16 11.58 -7.74
CA ALA A 249 -14.58 11.69 -7.44
C ALA A 249 -15.07 13.13 -7.14
N GLY A 250 -14.17 14.10 -6.92
CA GLY A 250 -14.54 15.40 -6.37
C GLY A 250 -15.08 15.31 -4.93
N ALA A 251 -14.62 14.32 -4.17
CA ALA A 251 -15.04 13.97 -2.82
C ALA A 251 -14.20 14.69 -1.73
N SER A 252 -14.41 14.34 -0.46
CA SER A 252 -13.60 14.84 0.65
C SER A 252 -12.60 13.78 1.13
N LEU A 253 -11.40 14.21 1.55
CA LEU A 253 -10.39 13.38 2.19
C LEU A 253 -10.36 13.68 3.70
N VAL A 254 -10.59 12.68 4.51
CA VAL A 254 -10.34 12.73 5.96
C VAL A 254 -8.96 12.20 6.24
N VAL A 255 -8.07 13.04 6.75
CA VAL A 255 -6.69 12.67 7.07
C VAL A 255 -6.58 12.36 8.56
N ALA A 256 -6.36 11.11 8.91
CA ALA A 256 -6.00 10.72 10.27
C ALA A 256 -4.48 10.82 10.44
N GLU A 257 -4.00 11.37 11.55
CA GLU A 257 -2.57 11.46 11.85
C GLU A 257 -1.87 10.10 11.81
N ARG A 258 -2.56 9.07 12.32
CA ARG A 258 -2.13 7.68 12.30
C ARG A 258 -3.32 6.73 12.50
N PHE A 259 -3.15 5.48 12.14
CA PHE A 259 -4.11 4.45 12.51
C PHE A 259 -4.17 4.28 14.03
N SER A 260 -5.37 4.34 14.59
CA SER A 260 -5.65 4.07 15.99
C SER A 260 -6.88 3.18 16.09
N ALA A 261 -6.70 1.94 16.48
CA ALA A 261 -7.78 0.97 16.52
C ALA A 261 -8.89 1.36 17.51
N SER A 262 -8.54 1.94 18.65
CA SER A 262 -9.51 2.36 19.68
C SER A 262 -10.30 3.62 19.30
N ARG A 263 -9.77 4.46 18.38
CA ARG A 263 -10.42 5.70 17.95
C ARG A 263 -11.03 5.61 16.54
N PHE A 264 -10.84 4.48 15.86
CA PHE A 264 -11.22 4.35 14.45
C PHE A 264 -12.71 4.62 14.20
N TRP A 265 -13.59 3.97 14.95
CA TRP A 265 -15.03 4.12 14.79
C TRP A 265 -15.53 5.51 15.20
N GLN A 266 -14.96 6.06 16.27
CA GLN A 266 -15.25 7.43 16.70
C GLN A 266 -14.88 8.43 15.60
N LEU A 267 -13.67 8.32 15.04
CA LEU A 267 -13.20 9.19 13.96
C LEU A 267 -14.09 9.06 12.70
N ALA A 268 -14.45 7.83 12.33
CA ALA A 268 -15.33 7.57 11.20
C ALA A 268 -16.72 8.24 11.39
N ALA A 269 -17.27 8.19 12.60
CA ALA A 269 -18.55 8.82 12.93
C ALA A 269 -18.45 10.34 12.95
N GLU A 270 -17.48 10.90 13.70
CA GLU A 270 -17.28 12.36 13.83
C GLU A 270 -17.05 13.06 12.48
N THR A 271 -16.33 12.39 11.59
CA THR A 271 -16.01 12.96 10.28
C THR A 271 -17.05 12.61 9.21
N GLY A 272 -17.98 11.69 9.51
CA GLY A 272 -18.95 11.18 8.54
C GLY A 272 -18.31 10.45 7.38
N ALA A 273 -17.17 9.77 7.63
CA ALA A 273 -16.48 8.98 6.62
C ALA A 273 -17.37 7.89 6.04
N THR A 274 -17.33 7.72 4.72
CA THR A 274 -18.13 6.73 3.98
C THR A 274 -17.29 5.60 3.39
N HIS A 275 -16.03 5.89 3.11
CA HIS A 275 -15.07 4.96 2.50
C HIS A 275 -13.75 4.96 3.26
N THR A 276 -13.06 3.84 3.26
CA THR A 276 -11.66 3.73 3.72
C THR A 276 -10.92 2.61 3.00
N SER A 277 -9.59 2.71 2.99
CA SER A 277 -8.71 1.61 2.62
C SER A 277 -8.00 1.08 3.87
N LEU A 278 -8.02 -0.24 4.08
CA LEU A 278 -7.37 -0.89 5.22
C LEU A 278 -6.42 -1.99 4.77
N LEU A 279 -5.30 -2.10 5.46
CA LEU A 279 -4.52 -3.34 5.44
C LEU A 279 -5.25 -4.39 6.27
N MET A 280 -5.17 -5.66 5.89
CA MET A 280 -5.86 -6.72 6.62
C MET A 280 -5.40 -6.88 8.07
N ALA A 281 -4.15 -6.52 8.38
CA ALA A 281 -3.72 -6.44 9.78
C ALA A 281 -4.57 -5.45 10.59
N ALA A 282 -4.80 -4.24 10.07
CA ALA A 282 -5.64 -3.24 10.71
C ALA A 282 -7.11 -3.71 10.82
N ALA A 283 -7.66 -4.31 9.76
CA ALA A 283 -9.01 -4.87 9.77
C ALA A 283 -9.14 -6.01 10.81
N THR A 284 -8.14 -6.88 10.92
CA THR A 284 -8.11 -7.95 11.92
C THR A 284 -8.08 -7.39 13.35
N ILE A 285 -7.27 -6.36 13.58
CA ILE A 285 -7.23 -5.68 14.89
C ILE A 285 -8.61 -5.11 15.21
N LEU A 286 -9.23 -4.37 14.29
CA LEU A 286 -10.58 -3.78 14.49
C LEU A 286 -11.63 -4.84 14.77
N ALA A 287 -11.63 -5.96 14.03
CA ALA A 287 -12.57 -7.07 14.23
C ALA A 287 -12.47 -7.70 15.63
N ARG A 288 -11.30 -7.64 16.27
CA ARG A 288 -11.02 -8.22 17.60
C ARG A 288 -11.16 -7.23 18.75
N ARG A 289 -11.36 -5.93 18.46
CA ARG A 289 -11.54 -4.91 19.51
C ARG A 289 -12.84 -5.09 20.28
N PRO A 290 -12.89 -4.63 21.55
CA PRO A 290 -14.15 -4.63 22.33
C PRO A 290 -15.26 -3.88 21.58
N ARG A 291 -16.44 -4.46 21.51
CA ARG A 291 -17.61 -3.86 20.85
C ARG A 291 -18.06 -2.54 21.50
N SER A 292 -17.63 -2.26 22.73
CA SER A 292 -17.84 -0.97 23.41
C SER A 292 -17.13 0.21 22.74
N GLU A 293 -16.15 -0.03 21.88
CA GLU A 293 -15.46 0.99 21.09
C GLU A 293 -16.16 1.27 19.75
N TYR A 294 -17.10 0.43 19.38
CA TYR A 294 -17.89 0.59 18.17
C TYR A 294 -18.91 1.72 18.32
N VAL A 295 -19.03 2.57 17.31
CA VAL A 295 -19.98 3.70 17.25
C VAL A 295 -21.02 3.40 16.17
N LEU A 296 -22.27 3.22 16.57
CA LEU A 296 -23.38 2.82 15.71
C LEU A 296 -23.70 3.83 14.60
N ASP A 297 -23.55 5.13 14.89
CA ASP A 297 -23.98 6.22 14.00
C ASP A 297 -22.93 6.61 12.96
N HIS A 298 -21.92 5.75 12.72
CA HIS A 298 -20.97 5.97 11.63
C HIS A 298 -21.62 5.77 10.26
N ARG A 299 -21.04 6.40 9.22
CA ARG A 299 -21.51 6.32 7.84
C ARG A 299 -20.61 5.48 6.94
N LEU A 300 -19.62 4.77 7.52
CA LEU A 300 -18.65 3.97 6.77
C LEU A 300 -19.35 2.79 6.09
N ALA A 301 -19.46 2.87 4.78
CA ALA A 301 -20.21 1.91 3.97
C ALA A 301 -19.31 0.97 3.17
N VAL A 302 -18.14 1.45 2.70
CA VAL A 302 -17.26 0.69 1.82
C VAL A 302 -15.84 0.65 2.39
N ILE A 303 -15.29 -0.55 2.49
CA ILE A 303 -13.88 -0.79 2.88
C ILE A 303 -13.15 -1.49 1.74
N VAL A 304 -12.05 -0.89 1.30
CA VAL A 304 -11.14 -1.51 0.34
C VAL A 304 -9.99 -2.18 1.08
N GLY A 305 -9.76 -3.46 0.83
CA GLY A 305 -8.66 -4.20 1.47
C GLY A 305 -8.58 -5.63 0.96
N SER A 306 -7.41 -6.26 1.05
CA SER A 306 -7.18 -7.62 0.54
C SER A 306 -6.01 -8.28 1.28
N PRO A 307 -6.05 -9.62 1.51
CA PRO A 307 -7.18 -10.51 1.26
C PRO A 307 -8.25 -10.45 2.37
N VAL A 308 -9.52 -10.50 2.04
CA VAL A 308 -10.62 -10.53 3.01
C VAL A 308 -10.89 -11.99 3.43
N THR A 309 -10.87 -12.28 4.73
CA THR A 309 -11.30 -13.59 5.26
C THR A 309 -12.79 -13.58 5.61
N ARG A 310 -13.42 -14.76 5.68
CA ARG A 310 -14.83 -14.87 6.09
C ARG A 310 -15.08 -14.30 7.49
N GLU A 311 -14.14 -14.51 8.43
CA GLU A 311 -14.21 -14.00 9.80
C GLU A 311 -14.21 -12.47 9.82
N ILE A 312 -13.29 -11.85 9.09
CA ILE A 312 -13.21 -10.38 8.99
C ILE A 312 -14.47 -9.83 8.33
N ALA A 313 -14.91 -10.45 7.22
CA ALA A 313 -16.11 -10.01 6.52
C ALA A 313 -17.36 -10.09 7.44
N ALA A 314 -17.53 -11.17 8.18
CA ALA A 314 -18.65 -11.32 9.11
C ALA A 314 -18.66 -10.18 10.15
N ALA A 315 -17.53 -9.87 10.77
CA ALA A 315 -17.43 -8.77 11.73
C ALA A 315 -17.85 -7.42 11.09
N PHE A 316 -17.34 -7.10 9.90
CA PHE A 316 -17.60 -5.80 9.29
C PHE A 316 -18.98 -5.69 8.65
N LEU A 317 -19.45 -6.73 7.97
CA LEU A 317 -20.74 -6.70 7.27
C LEU A 317 -21.92 -6.93 8.22
N ASP A 318 -21.79 -7.91 9.13
CA ASP A 318 -22.92 -8.35 9.97
C ASP A 318 -23.00 -7.57 11.30
N GLU A 319 -21.84 -7.22 11.90
CA GLU A 319 -21.80 -6.57 13.21
C GLU A 319 -21.57 -5.05 13.13
N PHE A 320 -20.67 -4.60 12.24
CA PHE A 320 -20.33 -3.16 12.14
C PHE A 320 -21.14 -2.41 11.07
N GLY A 321 -22.05 -3.07 10.36
CA GLY A 321 -22.97 -2.42 9.42
C GLY A 321 -22.32 -1.87 8.14
N VAL A 322 -21.07 -2.22 7.86
CA VAL A 322 -20.40 -1.92 6.58
C VAL A 322 -21.16 -2.65 5.47
N LYS A 323 -21.36 -2.00 4.33
CA LYS A 323 -22.17 -2.56 3.23
C LYS A 323 -21.35 -3.40 2.27
N ARG A 324 -20.09 -3.10 2.11
CA ARG A 324 -19.20 -3.79 1.17
C ARG A 324 -17.74 -3.80 1.63
N MET A 325 -17.10 -4.96 1.53
CA MET A 325 -15.64 -5.07 1.54
C MET A 325 -15.16 -5.41 0.14
N VAL A 326 -14.34 -4.57 -0.45
CA VAL A 326 -13.87 -4.69 -1.83
C VAL A 326 -12.44 -5.21 -1.85
N GLU A 327 -12.24 -6.36 -2.46
CA GLU A 327 -10.93 -6.95 -2.65
C GLU A 327 -10.27 -6.48 -3.95
N GLY A 328 -8.99 -6.74 -4.07
CA GLY A 328 -8.22 -6.54 -5.30
C GLY A 328 -6.74 -6.69 -5.06
N PHE A 329 -5.99 -6.55 -6.12
CA PHE A 329 -4.55 -6.71 -6.11
C PHE A 329 -3.87 -5.55 -6.83
N GLY A 330 -2.76 -5.15 -6.29
CA GLY A 330 -1.82 -4.18 -6.86
C GLY A 330 -0.55 -4.18 -6.04
N MET A 331 0.47 -3.62 -6.59
CA MET A 331 1.74 -3.39 -5.91
C MET A 331 2.22 -1.98 -6.27
N THR A 332 3.29 -1.52 -5.66
CA THR A 332 3.77 -0.16 -5.92
C THR A 332 4.02 0.08 -7.40
N GLU A 333 4.51 -0.92 -8.11
CA GLU A 333 4.83 -0.86 -9.54
C GLU A 333 3.59 -0.83 -10.46
N ILE A 334 2.45 -1.38 -10.01
CA ILE A 334 1.20 -1.53 -10.80
C ILE A 334 -0.04 -1.19 -9.95
N PRO A 335 -0.25 0.09 -9.61
CA PRO A 335 -1.41 0.50 -8.82
C PRO A 335 -2.73 0.03 -9.42
N GLY A 336 -3.57 -0.63 -8.62
CA GLY A 336 -4.93 -0.98 -8.98
C GLY A 336 -5.09 -1.97 -10.13
N ALA A 337 -4.11 -2.85 -10.36
CA ALA A 337 -4.11 -3.77 -11.51
C ALA A 337 -5.32 -4.71 -11.54
N PHE A 338 -5.80 -5.19 -10.37
CA PHE A 338 -6.97 -6.07 -10.29
C PHE A 338 -7.97 -5.58 -9.26
N GLY A 339 -9.21 -6.02 -9.36
CA GLY A 339 -10.24 -5.74 -8.37
C GLY A 339 -11.49 -6.59 -8.55
N VAL A 340 -12.21 -6.76 -7.44
CA VAL A 340 -13.53 -7.36 -7.43
C VAL A 340 -14.54 -6.27 -7.77
N PRO A 341 -15.41 -6.45 -8.77
CA PRO A 341 -16.44 -5.46 -9.10
C PRO A 341 -17.36 -5.19 -7.91
N MET A 342 -17.74 -3.93 -7.72
CA MET A 342 -18.57 -3.49 -6.61
C MET A 342 -19.95 -4.15 -6.60
N ASP A 343 -20.50 -4.40 -7.78
CA ASP A 343 -21.81 -5.01 -8.03
C ASP A 343 -21.79 -6.54 -8.11
N SER A 344 -20.63 -7.19 -7.83
CA SER A 344 -20.49 -8.64 -7.76
C SER A 344 -20.78 -9.17 -6.34
N PRO A 345 -21.01 -10.48 -6.16
CA PRO A 345 -21.08 -11.08 -4.82
C PRO A 345 -19.84 -10.80 -3.96
N GLN A 346 -19.99 -10.84 -2.63
CA GLN A 346 -18.85 -10.73 -1.71
C GLN A 346 -17.89 -11.91 -1.93
N THR A 347 -16.60 -11.61 -2.07
CA THR A 347 -15.53 -12.60 -2.26
C THR A 347 -14.64 -12.70 -1.03
N PHE A 348 -13.85 -13.76 -0.97
CA PHE A 348 -12.92 -14.01 0.13
C PHE A 348 -11.60 -14.54 -0.42
N GLY A 349 -10.54 -13.74 -0.24
CA GLY A 349 -9.18 -14.07 -0.70
C GLY A 349 -8.99 -14.00 -2.21
N SER A 350 -9.86 -13.30 -2.91
CA SER A 350 -9.76 -13.12 -4.37
C SER A 350 -8.93 -11.90 -4.73
N MET A 351 -8.14 -12.00 -5.79
CA MET A 351 -7.55 -10.82 -6.44
C MET A 351 -8.59 -10.06 -7.30
N GLY A 352 -9.71 -10.69 -7.62
CA GLY A 352 -10.72 -10.20 -8.55
C GLY A 352 -10.36 -10.48 -10.00
N ARG A 353 -10.80 -9.60 -10.88
CA ARG A 353 -10.54 -9.62 -12.33
C ARG A 353 -9.54 -8.54 -12.71
N PRO A 354 -8.93 -8.62 -13.92
CA PRO A 354 -8.18 -7.49 -14.48
C PRO A 354 -8.98 -6.20 -14.36
N GLY A 355 -8.34 -5.16 -13.84
CA GLY A 355 -8.98 -3.88 -13.60
C GLY A 355 -9.56 -3.26 -14.86
N LEU A 356 -10.59 -2.44 -14.69
CA LEU A 356 -11.24 -1.68 -15.74
C LEU A 356 -11.12 -0.18 -15.44
N HIS A 357 -11.22 0.65 -16.47
CA HIS A 357 -11.45 2.08 -16.33
C HIS A 357 -12.97 2.32 -16.20
N PRO A 358 -13.44 3.38 -15.51
CA PRO A 358 -14.86 3.75 -15.53
C PRO A 358 -15.45 3.93 -16.94
N ASP A 359 -14.67 4.47 -17.86
CA ASP A 359 -14.95 4.41 -19.30
C ASP A 359 -14.46 3.07 -19.86
N HIS A 360 -15.35 2.10 -19.95
CA HIS A 360 -15.04 0.74 -20.39
C HIS A 360 -14.61 0.64 -21.87
N SER A 361 -14.71 1.72 -22.65
CA SER A 361 -14.16 1.77 -24.01
C SER A 361 -12.63 1.85 -24.03
N ARG A 362 -12.01 2.24 -22.92
CA ARG A 362 -10.55 2.37 -22.76
C ARG A 362 -9.93 1.03 -22.39
N PRO A 363 -8.93 0.55 -23.14
CA PRO A 363 -8.16 -0.62 -22.74
C PRO A 363 -7.54 -0.41 -21.36
N TRP A 364 -7.61 -1.44 -20.52
CA TRP A 364 -7.05 -1.36 -19.18
C TRP A 364 -6.12 -2.53 -18.91
N THR A 365 -6.27 -3.24 -17.78
CA THR A 365 -5.34 -4.31 -17.43
C THR A 365 -5.47 -5.49 -18.38
N GLN A 366 -4.36 -5.89 -18.97
CA GLN A 366 -4.18 -7.17 -19.62
C GLN A 366 -3.33 -8.05 -18.70
N ALA A 367 -3.68 -9.33 -18.60
CA ALA A 367 -3.01 -10.29 -17.73
C ALA A 367 -2.72 -11.59 -18.46
N ARG A 368 -1.55 -12.17 -18.20
CA ARG A 368 -1.16 -13.51 -18.60
C ARG A 368 -0.67 -14.27 -17.37
N VAL A 369 -0.93 -15.56 -17.35
CA VAL A 369 -0.34 -16.48 -16.37
C VAL A 369 0.58 -17.41 -17.13
N VAL A 370 1.85 -17.43 -16.77
CA VAL A 370 2.87 -18.14 -17.56
C VAL A 370 3.69 -19.12 -16.74
N SER A 371 4.16 -20.16 -17.41
CA SER A 371 5.13 -21.14 -16.88
C SER A 371 6.51 -20.52 -16.71
N GLU A 372 7.47 -21.30 -16.19
CA GLU A 372 8.88 -20.90 -16.13
C GLU A 372 9.50 -20.63 -17.52
N ASN A 373 8.98 -21.25 -18.57
CA ASN A 373 9.40 -21.04 -19.96
C ASN A 373 8.70 -19.84 -20.64
N ASN A 374 7.86 -19.09 -19.92
CA ASN A 374 7.04 -17.99 -20.38
C ASN A 374 5.90 -18.37 -21.37
N ASP A 375 5.52 -19.63 -21.40
CA ASP A 375 4.33 -20.09 -22.13
C ASP A 375 3.08 -19.89 -21.26
N ASP A 376 1.96 -19.54 -21.90
CA ASP A 376 0.67 -19.40 -21.20
C ASP A 376 0.26 -20.76 -20.60
N VAL A 377 -0.16 -20.75 -19.33
CA VAL A 377 -0.72 -21.92 -18.68
C VAL A 377 -2.25 -21.93 -18.79
N PRO A 378 -2.88 -23.13 -18.81
CA PRO A 378 -4.33 -23.28 -18.77
C PRO A 378 -4.95 -22.62 -17.52
N ASP A 379 -6.27 -22.41 -17.58
CA ASP A 379 -7.04 -22.05 -16.38
C ASP A 379 -6.93 -23.15 -15.33
N GLU A 380 -7.02 -22.77 -14.06
CA GLU A 380 -6.87 -23.63 -12.88
C GLU A 380 -5.42 -24.16 -12.65
N GLU A 381 -4.46 -23.71 -13.44
CA GLU A 381 -3.04 -23.99 -13.19
C GLU A 381 -2.31 -22.77 -12.64
N ASP A 382 -1.26 -23.03 -11.84
CA ASP A 382 -0.45 -21.98 -11.22
C ASP A 382 0.66 -21.51 -12.17
N GLY A 383 0.86 -20.20 -12.24
CA GLY A 383 1.94 -19.61 -13.03
C GLY A 383 2.28 -18.20 -12.58
N GLU A 384 3.36 -17.64 -13.13
CA GLU A 384 3.75 -16.26 -12.85
C GLU A 384 2.80 -15.28 -13.54
N LEU A 385 2.31 -14.29 -12.79
CA LEU A 385 1.47 -13.22 -13.31
C LEU A 385 2.31 -12.19 -14.07
N LEU A 386 1.99 -12.00 -15.34
CA LEU A 386 2.48 -10.92 -16.19
C LEU A 386 1.34 -9.95 -16.50
N VAL A 387 1.62 -8.65 -16.46
CA VAL A 387 0.60 -7.64 -16.71
C VAL A 387 1.06 -6.52 -17.64
N ARG A 388 0.08 -5.93 -18.33
CA ARG A 388 0.17 -4.60 -18.95
C ARG A 388 -0.96 -3.77 -18.40
N VAL A 389 -0.64 -2.60 -17.85
CA VAL A 389 -1.62 -1.72 -17.21
C VAL A 389 -1.24 -0.26 -17.44
N PRO A 390 -2.20 0.65 -17.71
CA PRO A 390 -1.90 2.07 -17.92
C PRO A 390 -1.29 2.78 -16.71
N THR A 391 -1.48 2.20 -15.51
CA THR A 391 -0.92 2.70 -14.25
C THR A 391 0.46 2.12 -13.93
N LEU A 392 1.13 1.48 -14.91
CA LEU A 392 2.47 0.93 -14.73
C LEU A 392 3.47 2.02 -14.34
N MET A 393 4.39 1.69 -13.44
CA MET A 393 5.53 2.54 -13.09
C MET A 393 6.36 2.93 -14.31
N GLN A 394 7.09 4.04 -14.22
CA GLN A 394 8.08 4.42 -15.24
C GLN A 394 9.36 3.58 -15.18
N GLY A 395 9.61 2.95 -14.04
CA GLY A 395 10.78 2.12 -13.76
C GLY A 395 11.31 2.33 -12.35
N TYR A 396 12.43 1.69 -12.04
CA TYR A 396 13.14 1.91 -10.78
C TYR A 396 14.15 3.05 -10.93
N PHE A 397 14.10 4.00 -10.01
CA PHE A 397 14.99 5.16 -10.01
C PHE A 397 16.43 4.72 -9.93
N ARG A 398 17.27 5.16 -10.89
CA ARG A 398 18.69 4.84 -11.04
C ARG A 398 19.03 3.35 -11.12
N ASP A 399 18.05 2.54 -11.47
CA ASP A 399 18.27 1.09 -11.64
C ASP A 399 17.66 0.60 -12.97
N PRO A 400 18.28 0.96 -14.12
CA PRO A 400 17.80 0.54 -15.42
C PRO A 400 17.95 -0.97 -15.64
N ALA A 401 18.92 -1.62 -14.99
CA ALA A 401 19.14 -3.05 -15.09
C ALA A 401 17.96 -3.82 -14.45
N GLN A 402 17.61 -3.47 -13.21
CA GLN A 402 16.45 -4.06 -12.54
C GLN A 402 15.13 -3.72 -13.24
N THR A 403 15.04 -2.51 -13.81
CA THR A 403 13.88 -2.14 -14.62
C THR A 403 13.76 -3.08 -15.81
N ALA A 404 14.83 -3.30 -16.56
CA ALA A 404 14.84 -4.20 -17.72
C ALA A 404 14.50 -5.65 -17.33
N GLU A 405 15.06 -6.17 -16.23
CA GLU A 405 14.75 -7.51 -15.71
C GLU A 405 13.29 -7.70 -15.33
N SER A 406 12.61 -6.62 -14.95
CA SER A 406 11.21 -6.66 -14.55
C SER A 406 10.25 -6.79 -15.73
N PHE A 407 10.76 -6.82 -16.97
CA PHE A 407 9.94 -6.93 -18.17
C PHE A 407 10.31 -8.15 -19.02
N HIS A 408 9.30 -8.73 -19.63
CA HIS A 408 9.44 -9.75 -20.67
C HIS A 408 8.55 -9.39 -21.87
N GLN A 409 9.14 -9.08 -23.02
CA GLN A 409 8.40 -8.72 -24.25
C GLN A 409 7.33 -7.63 -24.02
N GLY A 410 7.64 -6.61 -23.19
CA GLY A 410 6.73 -5.52 -22.86
C GLY A 410 5.63 -5.87 -21.84
N TRP A 411 5.72 -7.03 -21.18
CA TRP A 411 4.91 -7.41 -20.04
C TRP A 411 5.70 -7.22 -18.76
N PHE A 412 5.10 -6.60 -17.76
CA PHE A 412 5.69 -6.49 -16.43
C PHE A 412 5.54 -7.80 -15.67
N ARG A 413 6.65 -8.31 -15.14
CA ARG A 413 6.71 -9.51 -14.30
C ARG A 413 6.45 -9.13 -12.85
N THR A 414 5.36 -9.62 -12.28
CA THR A 414 5.01 -9.28 -10.90
C THR A 414 5.86 -10.03 -9.86
N GLY A 415 6.42 -11.17 -10.25
CA GLY A 415 7.06 -12.10 -9.33
C GLY A 415 6.07 -12.80 -8.41
N ASP A 416 4.78 -12.70 -8.70
CA ASP A 416 3.71 -13.38 -7.98
C ASP A 416 3.22 -14.59 -8.78
N LEU A 417 3.08 -15.73 -8.11
CA LEU A 417 2.38 -16.88 -8.63
C LEU A 417 0.90 -16.73 -8.34
N VAL A 418 0.10 -16.92 -9.37
CA VAL A 418 -1.36 -16.80 -9.32
C VAL A 418 -2.01 -17.97 -10.04
N ARG A 419 -3.30 -18.17 -9.78
CA ARG A 419 -4.18 -19.06 -10.53
C ARG A 419 -5.27 -18.24 -11.18
N ARG A 420 -5.46 -18.40 -12.49
CA ARG A 420 -6.62 -17.87 -13.21
C ARG A 420 -7.72 -18.92 -13.19
N HIS A 421 -8.90 -18.52 -12.77
CA HIS A 421 -10.09 -19.38 -12.73
C HIS A 421 -10.90 -19.30 -14.02
N ALA A 422 -11.68 -20.35 -14.31
CA ALA A 422 -12.51 -20.43 -15.50
C ALA A 422 -13.54 -19.29 -15.65
N ASP A 423 -13.93 -18.65 -14.53
CA ASP A 423 -14.80 -17.47 -14.52
C ASP A 423 -14.05 -16.14 -14.80
N GLY A 424 -12.74 -16.20 -15.04
CA GLY A 424 -11.88 -15.04 -15.30
C GLY A 424 -11.42 -14.30 -14.04
N THR A 425 -11.70 -14.80 -12.84
CA THR A 425 -11.12 -14.29 -11.60
C THR A 425 -9.72 -14.86 -11.35
N PHE A 426 -8.97 -14.21 -10.46
CA PHE A 426 -7.61 -14.62 -10.09
C PHE A 426 -7.50 -14.82 -8.59
N SER A 427 -6.70 -15.78 -8.17
CA SER A 427 -6.28 -15.95 -6.78
C SER A 427 -4.77 -15.93 -6.65
N PHE A 428 -4.30 -15.31 -5.57
CA PHE A 428 -2.89 -15.27 -5.21
C PHE A 428 -2.46 -16.62 -4.61
N VAL A 429 -1.38 -17.18 -5.12
CA VAL A 429 -0.80 -18.44 -4.63
C VAL A 429 0.38 -18.16 -3.71
N ALA A 430 1.42 -17.49 -4.22
CA ALA A 430 2.63 -17.17 -3.46
C ALA A 430 3.47 -16.10 -4.17
N ARG A 431 4.47 -15.55 -3.46
CA ARG A 431 5.61 -14.89 -4.10
C ARG A 431 6.55 -15.95 -4.68
N LYS A 432 7.01 -15.77 -5.92
CA LYS A 432 7.95 -16.70 -6.57
C LYS A 432 9.21 -16.94 -5.73
N LYS A 433 9.71 -15.92 -5.07
CA LYS A 433 10.87 -15.98 -4.14
C LYS A 433 10.57 -16.64 -2.79
N ASP A 434 9.30 -16.79 -2.42
CA ASP A 434 8.85 -17.41 -1.17
C ASP A 434 8.42 -18.87 -1.38
N ILE A 435 8.57 -19.38 -2.59
CA ILE A 435 8.40 -20.80 -2.89
C ILE A 435 9.51 -21.57 -2.21
N ILE A 436 9.13 -22.68 -1.60
CA ILE A 436 10.05 -23.65 -0.98
C ILE A 436 10.16 -24.82 -1.95
N ARG A 437 11.37 -25.10 -2.41
CA ARG A 437 11.63 -26.22 -3.32
C ARG A 437 12.05 -27.45 -2.54
N ARG A 438 11.14 -28.41 -2.41
CA ARG A 438 11.39 -29.64 -1.64
C ARG A 438 11.16 -30.87 -2.50
N ARG A 439 12.23 -31.67 -2.71
CA ARG A 439 12.14 -32.95 -3.44
C ARG A 439 11.52 -32.84 -4.83
N GLY A 440 11.83 -31.76 -5.56
CA GLY A 440 11.29 -31.49 -6.89
C GLY A 440 9.89 -30.82 -6.89
N GLU A 441 9.28 -30.60 -5.72
CA GLU A 441 7.98 -29.96 -5.58
C GLU A 441 8.12 -28.49 -5.18
N ASN A 442 7.28 -27.63 -5.76
CA ASN A 442 7.17 -26.22 -5.44
C ASN A 442 6.07 -26.02 -4.38
N ILE A 443 6.44 -25.59 -3.18
CA ILE A 443 5.55 -25.41 -2.04
C ILE A 443 5.33 -23.92 -1.78
N ALA A 444 4.08 -23.50 -1.77
CA ALA A 444 3.72 -22.13 -1.39
C ALA A 444 3.78 -21.98 0.15
N GLY A 445 4.80 -21.28 0.66
CA GLY A 445 4.93 -21.00 2.09
C GLY A 445 3.66 -20.40 2.73
N PRO A 446 2.95 -19.43 2.08
CA PRO A 446 1.70 -18.88 2.59
C PRO A 446 0.56 -19.88 2.84
N GLU A 447 0.54 -21.01 2.12
CA GLU A 447 -0.44 -22.07 2.36
C GLU A 447 -0.20 -22.72 3.74
N ILE A 448 1.06 -22.97 4.07
CA ILE A 448 1.45 -23.52 5.37
C ILE A 448 1.20 -22.50 6.48
N ASP A 449 1.55 -21.23 6.26
CA ASP A 449 1.28 -20.12 7.21
C ASP A 449 -0.19 -20.10 7.61
N ARG A 450 -1.09 -20.18 6.62
CA ARG A 450 -2.54 -20.18 6.83
C ARG A 450 -3.00 -21.41 7.63
N VAL A 451 -2.49 -22.59 7.31
CA VAL A 451 -2.87 -23.83 8.01
C VAL A 451 -2.41 -23.78 9.45
N LEU A 452 -1.16 -23.38 9.72
CA LEU A 452 -0.65 -23.22 11.08
C LEU A 452 -1.41 -22.12 11.83
N GLY A 453 -1.68 -20.97 11.19
CA GLY A 453 -2.45 -19.86 11.76
C GLY A 453 -3.88 -20.21 12.13
N SER A 454 -4.46 -21.29 11.55
CA SER A 454 -5.77 -21.82 11.92
C SER A 454 -5.77 -22.69 13.18
N HIS A 455 -4.59 -23.02 13.73
CA HIS A 455 -4.50 -23.75 14.99
C HIS A 455 -4.85 -22.83 16.17
N PRO A 456 -5.70 -23.31 17.13
CA PRO A 456 -6.17 -22.47 18.25
C PRO A 456 -5.06 -21.79 19.06
N ALA A 457 -3.96 -22.50 19.30
CA ALA A 457 -2.83 -21.99 20.08
C ALA A 457 -1.87 -21.07 19.30
N VAL A 458 -2.00 -20.94 17.97
CA VAL A 458 -1.06 -20.18 17.13
C VAL A 458 -1.55 -18.74 16.95
N ALA A 459 -0.70 -17.77 17.29
CA ALA A 459 -0.93 -16.34 17.01
C ALA A 459 -0.48 -15.98 15.60
N GLN A 460 0.75 -16.41 15.22
CA GLN A 460 1.35 -16.15 13.91
C GLN A 460 2.23 -17.33 13.50
N ALA A 461 2.36 -17.54 12.20
CA ALA A 461 3.28 -18.53 11.65
C ALA A 461 3.90 -18.05 10.32
N ALA A 462 5.12 -18.50 10.05
CA ALA A 462 5.86 -18.23 8.82
C ALA A 462 6.63 -19.46 8.38
N ALA A 463 6.27 -20.05 7.25
CA ALA A 463 7.01 -21.12 6.62
C ALA A 463 8.04 -20.58 5.63
N ILE A 464 9.26 -21.10 5.71
CA ILE A 464 10.38 -20.75 4.84
C ILE A 464 11.10 -22.04 4.39
N GLY A 465 11.78 -21.94 3.24
CA GLY A 465 12.74 -22.95 2.83
C GLY A 465 14.08 -22.76 3.56
N VAL A 466 14.62 -23.85 4.09
CA VAL A 466 15.98 -23.91 4.66
C VAL A 466 16.77 -24.99 3.94
N PRO A 467 18.11 -24.86 3.81
CA PRO A 467 18.93 -25.87 3.16
C PRO A 467 18.68 -27.26 3.77
N ALA A 468 18.47 -28.27 2.92
CA ALA A 468 18.35 -29.67 3.32
C ALA A 468 19.71 -30.32 3.38
N ASP A 469 19.84 -31.36 4.20
CA ASP A 469 21.07 -32.20 4.25
C ASP A 469 21.30 -32.96 2.92
N VAL A 470 20.19 -33.31 2.25
CA VAL A 470 20.18 -33.94 0.92
C VAL A 470 19.05 -33.33 0.10
N GLY A 471 19.35 -32.78 -1.07
CA GLY A 471 18.37 -32.17 -1.96
C GLY A 471 18.38 -30.63 -1.94
N GLU A 472 17.24 -30.03 -2.23
CA GLU A 472 17.13 -28.58 -2.41
C GLU A 472 16.87 -27.84 -1.08
N GLU A 473 15.65 -27.93 -0.56
CA GLU A 473 15.23 -27.27 0.69
C GLU A 473 14.34 -28.19 1.53
N GLU A 474 14.25 -27.90 2.81
CA GLU A 474 13.27 -28.45 3.74
C GLU A 474 12.37 -27.34 4.28
N VAL A 475 11.14 -27.69 4.66
CA VAL A 475 10.20 -26.74 5.22
C VAL A 475 10.49 -26.51 6.70
N LEU A 476 10.79 -25.25 7.07
CA LEU A 476 10.86 -24.77 8.45
C LEU A 476 9.70 -23.81 8.69
N ALA A 477 8.96 -24.02 9.77
CA ALA A 477 7.92 -23.10 10.24
C ALA A 477 8.37 -22.39 11.54
N ALA A 478 8.47 -21.08 11.50
CA ALA A 478 8.59 -20.25 12.70
C ALA A 478 7.19 -19.93 13.24
N VAL A 479 6.94 -20.18 14.52
CA VAL A 479 5.61 -20.12 15.13
C VAL A 479 5.64 -19.27 16.40
N VAL A 480 4.70 -18.33 16.48
CA VAL A 480 4.40 -17.56 17.70
C VAL A 480 3.12 -18.12 18.30
N LEU A 481 3.16 -18.54 19.54
CA LEU A 481 1.99 -19.01 20.27
C LEU A 481 1.17 -17.83 20.85
N ARG A 482 -0.11 -18.04 21.06
CA ARG A 482 -0.96 -17.06 21.76
C ARG A 482 -0.57 -17.00 23.24
N PRO A 483 -0.67 -15.85 23.91
CA PRO A 483 -0.44 -15.74 25.34
C PRO A 483 -1.32 -16.73 26.13
N GLY A 484 -0.68 -17.54 26.97
CA GLY A 484 -1.35 -18.55 27.81
C GLY A 484 -1.70 -19.87 27.11
N GLU A 485 -1.48 -19.97 25.81
CA GLU A 485 -1.69 -21.21 25.05
C GLU A 485 -0.38 -22.01 24.91
N SER A 486 -0.50 -23.31 24.69
CA SER A 486 0.62 -24.20 24.44
C SER A 486 0.32 -25.18 23.32
N ALA A 487 1.33 -25.50 22.53
CA ALA A 487 1.32 -26.57 21.53
C ALA A 487 2.74 -27.10 21.38
N THR A 488 2.88 -28.40 21.15
CA THR A 488 4.17 -29.00 20.80
C THR A 488 4.43 -28.95 19.31
N ALA A 489 5.68 -29.13 18.90
CA ALA A 489 6.02 -29.23 17.46
C ALA A 489 5.32 -30.44 16.81
N VAL A 490 5.09 -31.51 17.56
CA VAL A 490 4.38 -32.70 17.09
C VAL A 490 2.89 -32.37 16.83
N ASP A 491 2.23 -31.68 17.75
CA ASP A 491 0.82 -31.28 17.59
C ASP A 491 0.64 -30.41 16.35
N LEU A 492 1.52 -29.42 16.13
CA LEU A 492 1.47 -28.54 14.96
C LEU A 492 1.77 -29.27 13.65
N ARG A 493 2.70 -30.24 13.69
CA ARG A 493 2.97 -31.11 12.54
C ARG A 493 1.76 -31.99 12.20
N GLU A 494 1.15 -32.62 13.18
CA GLU A 494 -0.07 -33.44 12.98
C GLU A 494 -1.25 -32.59 12.48
N TRP A 495 -1.37 -31.36 12.98
CA TRP A 495 -2.36 -30.40 12.48
C TRP A 495 -2.16 -30.10 10.99
N CYS A 496 -0.92 -29.91 10.57
CA CYS A 496 -0.56 -29.72 9.17
C CYS A 496 -0.80 -30.99 8.36
N ALA A 497 -0.39 -32.15 8.86
CA ALA A 497 -0.51 -33.43 8.15
C ALA A 497 -1.97 -33.82 7.87
N ALA A 498 -2.88 -33.43 8.73
CA ALA A 498 -4.32 -33.64 8.53
C ALA A 498 -4.96 -32.73 7.46
N ARG A 499 -4.24 -31.69 6.99
CA ARG A 499 -4.78 -30.61 6.13
C ARG A 499 -3.97 -30.33 4.89
N LEU A 500 -2.74 -30.81 4.81
CA LEU A 500 -1.80 -30.58 3.71
C LEU A 500 -1.30 -31.91 3.14
N ALA A 501 -0.88 -31.88 1.88
CA ALA A 501 -0.16 -32.99 1.28
C ALA A 501 1.14 -33.26 2.06
N ALA A 502 1.57 -34.52 2.15
CA ALA A 502 2.69 -34.95 2.99
C ALA A 502 4.00 -34.17 2.72
N PHE A 503 4.27 -33.81 1.46
CA PHE A 503 5.47 -33.05 1.09
C PHE A 503 5.45 -31.58 1.56
N LYS A 504 4.27 -31.03 1.92
CA LYS A 504 4.09 -29.66 2.44
C LYS A 504 4.20 -29.57 3.97
N VAL A 505 4.15 -30.71 4.66
CA VAL A 505 4.20 -30.74 6.12
C VAL A 505 5.57 -30.28 6.61
N PRO A 506 5.64 -29.28 7.51
CA PRO A 506 6.91 -28.79 8.04
C PRO A 506 7.71 -29.90 8.74
N ARG A 507 8.98 -30.06 8.33
CA ARG A 507 9.92 -30.91 9.05
C ARG A 507 10.43 -30.21 10.30
N TYR A 508 10.71 -28.91 10.19
CA TYR A 508 11.27 -28.14 11.27
C TYR A 508 10.26 -27.13 11.81
N ILE A 509 10.11 -27.09 13.12
CA ILE A 509 9.25 -26.10 13.80
C ILE A 509 10.09 -25.37 14.86
N ALA A 510 10.17 -24.04 14.72
CA ALA A 510 10.84 -23.16 15.65
C ALA A 510 9.79 -22.30 16.37
N PHE A 511 9.78 -22.33 17.71
CA PHE A 511 8.98 -21.41 18.49
C PHE A 511 9.75 -20.11 18.72
N VAL A 512 9.13 -18.98 18.43
CA VAL A 512 9.73 -17.65 18.54
C VAL A 512 8.78 -16.70 19.27
N ASP A 513 9.33 -15.68 19.95
CA ASP A 513 8.52 -14.70 20.66
C ASP A 513 7.78 -13.75 19.71
N SER A 514 8.39 -13.45 18.57
CA SER A 514 7.80 -12.59 17.52
C SER A 514 8.35 -12.93 16.16
N LEU A 515 7.58 -12.60 15.11
CA LEU A 515 8.04 -12.67 13.72
C LEU A 515 8.51 -11.30 13.25
N PRO A 516 9.57 -11.23 12.43
CA PRO A 516 10.02 -9.96 11.85
C PRO A 516 9.00 -9.43 10.84
N HIS A 517 8.75 -8.13 10.89
CA HIS A 517 7.86 -7.43 9.97
C HIS A 517 8.62 -6.33 9.24
N THR A 518 8.20 -6.04 8.02
CA THR A 518 8.65 -4.85 7.30
C THR A 518 8.03 -3.60 7.95
N PRO A 519 8.55 -2.38 7.66
CA PRO A 519 7.91 -1.13 8.11
C PRO A 519 6.44 -0.99 7.66
N THR A 520 6.03 -1.77 6.67
CA THR A 520 4.64 -1.87 6.19
C THR A 520 3.82 -2.94 6.92
N HIS A 521 4.29 -3.45 8.06
CA HIS A 521 3.68 -4.54 8.82
C HIS A 521 3.47 -5.86 8.04
N LYS A 522 4.18 -6.05 6.92
CA LYS A 522 4.19 -7.33 6.21
C LYS A 522 5.26 -8.23 6.81
N LEU A 523 4.97 -9.53 6.85
CA LEU A 523 5.91 -10.53 7.33
C LEU A 523 7.21 -10.52 6.49
N ALA A 524 8.35 -10.36 7.16
CA ALA A 524 9.67 -10.25 6.52
C ALA A 524 10.37 -11.61 6.47
N LYS A 525 9.85 -12.57 5.69
CA LYS A 525 10.40 -13.95 5.57
C LYS A 525 11.89 -13.98 5.18
N HIS A 526 12.36 -12.96 4.45
CA HIS A 526 13.78 -12.87 4.08
C HIS A 526 14.72 -12.64 5.27
N VAL A 527 14.21 -12.05 6.36
CA VAL A 527 14.96 -11.91 7.63
C VAL A 527 15.06 -13.27 8.32
N LEU A 528 13.95 -14.00 8.37
CA LEU A 528 13.94 -15.38 8.92
C LEU A 528 14.88 -16.32 8.15
N LYS A 529 14.91 -16.22 6.81
CA LYS A 529 15.83 -17.04 5.98
C LYS A 529 17.31 -16.75 6.27
N LYS A 530 17.65 -15.56 6.74
CA LYS A 530 19.02 -15.14 7.06
C LYS A 530 19.42 -15.38 8.51
N ASP A 531 18.49 -15.76 9.38
CA ASP A 531 18.77 -16.00 10.80
C ASP A 531 19.40 -17.37 11.00
N PRO A 532 20.70 -17.45 11.33
CA PRO A 532 21.38 -18.73 11.52
C PRO A 532 20.89 -19.47 12.77
N ASN A 533 20.33 -18.78 13.76
CA ASN A 533 19.87 -19.36 15.00
C ASN A 533 18.50 -20.03 14.84
N LEU A 534 17.67 -19.55 13.94
CA LEU A 534 16.31 -20.05 13.73
C LEU A 534 16.34 -21.56 13.38
N ARG A 535 17.23 -21.95 12.46
CA ARG A 535 17.39 -23.37 12.07
C ARG A 535 17.98 -24.20 13.22
N ALA A 536 18.93 -23.65 13.97
CA ALA A 536 19.56 -24.34 15.08
C ALA A 536 18.62 -24.57 16.28
N SER A 537 17.68 -23.67 16.51
CA SER A 537 16.67 -23.78 17.58
C SER A 537 15.44 -24.59 17.18
N ALA A 538 15.28 -24.89 15.88
CA ALA A 538 14.11 -25.60 15.37
C ALA A 538 14.11 -27.08 15.78
N ILE A 539 12.94 -27.56 16.16
CA ILE A 539 12.70 -28.97 16.49
C ILE A 539 12.52 -29.74 15.19
N ASP A 540 13.35 -30.76 14.96
CA ASP A 540 13.20 -31.72 13.85
C ASP A 540 12.11 -32.75 14.21
N THR A 541 10.94 -32.61 13.61
CA THR A 541 9.78 -33.46 13.91
C THR A 541 9.85 -34.85 13.23
N GLU A 542 10.83 -35.10 12.35
CA GLU A 542 11.08 -36.39 11.73
C GLU A 542 12.19 -37.19 12.45
N ARG A 543 12.94 -36.53 13.34
CA ARG A 543 13.97 -37.20 14.15
C ARG A 543 13.27 -38.05 15.23
N LYS A 544 13.40 -39.38 15.10
CA LYS A 544 12.95 -40.28 16.17
C LYS A 544 13.71 -39.93 17.46
N PRO A 545 13.04 -39.89 18.63
CA PRO A 545 13.76 -39.77 19.89
C PRO A 545 14.79 -40.89 19.95
N GLU A 546 16.06 -40.51 20.19
CA GLU A 546 17.10 -41.51 20.50
C GLU A 546 16.59 -42.32 21.68
N ALA A 547 16.43 -43.64 21.48
CA ALA A 547 16.13 -44.53 22.59
C ALA A 547 17.23 -44.32 23.63
N CYS A 548 16.89 -43.82 24.81
CA CYS A 548 17.79 -43.83 25.93
C CYS A 548 18.20 -45.30 26.20
N ASN A 549 19.45 -45.65 25.85
CA ASN A 549 20.07 -46.88 26.33
C ASN A 549 20.48 -46.72 27.78
#